data_7cc6179033213d179ab7c1909bb47214
#
_entry.id   7cc6179033213d179ab7c1909bb47214
#
_cell.length_a   1.000
_cell.length_b   1.000
_cell.length_c   1.000
_cell.angle_alpha   90.00
_cell.angle_beta   90.00
_cell.angle_gamma   90.00
#
_symmetry.space_group_name_H-M   'P 1'
#
loop_
_entity.id
_entity.type
_entity.pdbx_description
1 polymer ?
#
loop_
_entity_poly.entity_id
_entity_poly.type
_entity_poly.pdbx_seq_one_letter_code
_entity_poly.pdbx_strand_id
1 'polypeptide(L)'
;MSEGLAEPRQIESWKKQPRLSLEESFRYGNTENILSWKKDLEARILVAVFLGELKKGGHYIPALKIFGEKEIQERHYHLLMKEAEKADFSQKIRILYAVSRSMKFTKKCFDGKTYDVLEQECFSQIQKEIASQTQLTGNCGYTIAKEQVKVNLPVRVNWGGGWSDTPPYCNEHGGTVLNAAILLRGCEPIEVEIRKIPELHIELASTDTGAYGTAESAEEIQDCHNPYDPFALHKAAIIACGILPLEEKADLKKVLEKMGGGFYLSTCVKGVPKGSGLGTSSILAGACVKAFAEFLGESWDDSQIYDTVLNLEQIMSTGGGWQDQVGGLTPGIKFITSRPGIRQQLKVEKVEISEKTKQELQERFALIYTGQRRLARNLLREVVGNYIGGRKESLEALDEMQKVAALMKFALEKEDIDEFASLLNQHWEISKKLDAGSTNTCIDQIFSVCEDMIDGKFISGAGGGGFLQVILKKGVTQEMLHQRLRDVFQDSGVDVWNVEFV
;
A
#
# COMPACT_ATOMS: atom_id res chain seq x y z
N MET A 1 22.46 11.97 38.50
CA MET A 1 23.35 11.94 37.32
C MET A 1 22.62 11.64 36.01
N SER A 2 21.57 10.84 36.01
CA SER A 2 20.84 10.47 34.75
C SER A 2 19.96 11.60 34.17
N GLU A 3 19.55 12.56 34.97
CA GLU A 3 18.72 13.70 34.50
C GLU A 3 19.56 14.92 34.08
N GLY A 4 20.86 14.89 34.34
CA GLY A 4 21.73 16.08 34.29
C GLY A 4 22.58 16.28 33.06
N LEU A 5 22.54 15.39 32.06
CA LEU A 5 23.39 15.53 30.87
C LEU A 5 22.75 16.36 29.75
N ALA A 6 21.51 16.77 29.89
CA ALA A 6 20.77 17.44 28.82
C ALA A 6 20.59 18.97 28.99
N GLU A 7 20.75 19.54 30.20
CA GLU A 7 20.54 20.98 30.42
C GLU A 7 21.70 21.67 31.16
N PRO A 8 22.17 22.85 30.67
CA PRO A 8 23.27 23.62 31.31
C PRO A 8 23.03 23.95 32.80
N ARG A 9 21.76 24.17 33.22
CA ARG A 9 21.40 24.45 34.62
C ARG A 9 21.63 23.26 35.54
N GLN A 10 21.53 22.06 35.07
CA GLN A 10 21.75 20.83 35.84
C GLN A 10 23.24 20.56 36.01
N ILE A 11 24.06 20.93 35.04
CA ILE A 11 25.54 20.87 35.14
C ILE A 11 26.07 21.84 36.21
N GLU A 12 25.48 23.02 36.32
CA GLU A 12 25.84 23.98 37.38
C GLU A 12 25.39 23.54 38.77
N SER A 13 24.19 22.98 38.89
CA SER A 13 23.70 22.36 40.14
C SER A 13 24.60 21.20 40.57
N TRP A 14 24.99 20.33 39.61
CA TRP A 14 25.92 19.23 39.88
C TRP A 14 27.31 19.70 40.30
N LYS A 15 27.84 20.79 39.73
CA LYS A 15 29.10 21.37 40.15
C LYS A 15 29.10 21.91 41.61
N LYS A 16 27.96 22.26 42.12
CA LYS A 16 27.79 22.80 43.49
C LYS A 16 27.56 21.73 44.58
N GLN A 17 27.33 20.47 44.16
CA GLN A 17 27.11 19.40 45.16
C GLN A 17 28.42 18.90 45.78
N PRO A 18 28.42 18.48 47.06
CA PRO A 18 29.62 17.90 47.67
C PRO A 18 30.05 16.66 46.93
N ARG A 19 31.35 16.58 46.66
CA ARG A 19 31.95 15.46 45.92
C ARG A 19 32.58 14.50 46.90
N LEU A 20 32.20 13.23 46.75
CA LEU A 20 32.87 12.13 47.41
C LEU A 20 34.07 11.71 46.56
N SER A 21 35.16 11.29 47.17
CA SER A 21 36.22 10.61 46.46
C SER A 21 35.73 9.30 45.86
N LEU A 22 36.43 8.77 44.85
CA LEU A 22 36.09 7.47 44.28
C LEU A 22 36.18 6.37 45.37
N GLU A 23 37.15 6.48 46.26
CA GLU A 23 37.32 5.58 47.40
C GLU A 23 36.18 5.64 48.41
N GLU A 24 35.72 6.83 48.76
CA GLU A 24 34.58 7.00 49.64
C GLU A 24 33.28 6.52 48.99
N SER A 25 33.13 6.74 47.67
CA SER A 25 31.99 6.24 46.90
C SER A 25 31.94 4.72 46.87
N PHE A 26 33.09 4.03 46.82
CA PHE A 26 33.16 2.58 46.91
C PHE A 26 32.93 2.06 48.31
N ARG A 27 33.39 2.76 49.34
CA ARG A 27 33.18 2.33 50.76
C ARG A 27 31.75 2.50 51.26
N TYR A 28 31.07 3.53 50.82
CA TYR A 28 29.74 3.91 51.34
C TYR A 28 28.62 3.79 50.30
N GLY A 29 28.97 3.55 49.03
CA GLY A 29 28.02 3.39 47.94
C GLY A 29 27.32 2.04 47.98
N ASN A 30 26.02 2.06 47.76
CA ASN A 30 25.28 0.84 47.49
C ASN A 30 25.61 0.35 46.09
N THR A 31 26.40 -0.74 45.99
CA THR A 31 26.88 -1.32 44.73
C THR A 31 25.75 -1.69 43.76
N GLU A 32 24.61 -2.17 44.29
CA GLU A 32 23.44 -2.51 43.48
C GLU A 32 22.81 -1.26 42.84
N ASN A 33 22.71 -0.16 43.60
CA ASN A 33 22.21 1.11 43.07
C ASN A 33 23.18 1.68 42.00
N ILE A 34 24.48 1.60 42.21
CA ILE A 34 25.49 2.06 41.24
C ILE A 34 25.38 1.26 39.94
N LEU A 35 25.25 -0.06 40.02
CA LEU A 35 25.08 -0.93 38.87
C LEU A 35 23.73 -0.68 38.16
N SER A 36 22.68 -0.41 38.92
CA SER A 36 21.38 -0.06 38.36
C SER A 36 21.46 1.27 37.61
N TRP A 37 22.07 2.31 38.17
CA TRP A 37 22.27 3.61 37.51
C TRP A 37 23.13 3.49 36.25
N LYS A 38 24.17 2.66 36.30
CA LYS A 38 25.00 2.40 35.12
C LYS A 38 24.17 1.82 33.98
N LYS A 39 23.34 0.80 34.26
CA LYS A 39 22.44 0.19 33.28
C LYS A 39 21.42 1.18 32.72
N ASP A 40 20.86 2.06 33.60
CA ASP A 40 19.95 3.10 33.15
C ASP A 40 20.63 4.13 32.25
N LEU A 41 21.86 4.52 32.58
CA LEU A 41 22.61 5.45 31.75
C LEU A 41 22.95 4.84 30.38
N GLU A 42 23.40 3.59 30.35
CA GLU A 42 23.67 2.85 29.11
C GLU A 42 22.41 2.75 28.26
N ALA A 43 21.24 2.44 28.85
CA ALA A 43 19.99 2.39 28.13
C ALA A 43 19.58 3.75 27.55
N ARG A 44 19.71 4.82 28.32
CA ARG A 44 19.41 6.21 27.85
C ARG A 44 20.34 6.63 26.72
N ILE A 45 21.64 6.28 26.80
CA ILE A 45 22.60 6.58 25.73
C ILE A 45 22.21 5.87 24.42
N LEU A 46 21.89 4.58 24.49
CA LEU A 46 21.47 3.80 23.30
C LEU A 46 20.19 4.36 22.68
N VAL A 47 19.20 4.70 23.52
CA VAL A 47 17.96 5.31 23.03
C VAL A 47 18.25 6.70 22.44
N ALA A 48 19.08 7.53 23.07
CA ALA A 48 19.44 8.84 22.54
C ALA A 48 20.18 8.75 21.19
N VAL A 49 21.06 7.77 21.02
CA VAL A 49 21.75 7.52 19.74
C VAL A 49 20.72 7.16 18.67
N PHE A 50 19.82 6.22 18.97
CA PHE A 50 18.78 5.82 18.02
C PHE A 50 17.87 7.00 17.62
N LEU A 51 17.38 7.77 18.58
CA LEU A 51 16.55 8.95 18.31
C LEU A 51 17.32 10.04 17.54
N GLY A 52 18.62 10.15 17.80
CA GLY A 52 19.50 11.06 17.05
C GLY A 52 19.64 10.67 15.58
N GLU A 53 19.72 9.37 15.30
CA GLU A 53 19.74 8.87 13.92
C GLU A 53 18.39 9.07 13.22
N LEU A 54 17.26 8.81 13.91
CA LEU A 54 15.93 9.07 13.35
C LEU A 54 15.74 10.55 12.95
N LYS A 55 16.25 11.49 13.74
CA LYS A 55 16.15 12.93 13.47
C LYS A 55 16.95 13.39 12.26
N LYS A 56 17.96 12.64 11.83
CA LYS A 56 18.73 12.97 10.62
C LYS A 56 17.91 12.75 9.34
N GLY A 57 16.83 12.00 9.42
CA GLY A 57 16.01 11.62 8.27
C GLY A 57 16.72 10.65 7.31
N GLY A 58 15.99 10.14 6.34
CA GLY A 58 16.56 9.25 5.33
C GLY A 58 17.12 7.94 5.91
N HIS A 59 18.36 7.63 5.59
CA HIS A 59 19.02 6.42 6.08
C HIS A 59 19.44 6.56 7.54
N TYR A 60 18.85 5.80 8.43
CA TYR A 60 19.27 5.72 9.82
C TYR A 60 19.77 4.32 10.16
N ILE A 61 20.55 4.20 11.25
CA ILE A 61 21.04 2.90 11.68
C ILE A 61 19.86 2.09 12.22
N PRO A 62 19.53 0.92 11.64
CA PRO A 62 18.45 0.08 12.13
C PRO A 62 18.62 -0.28 13.61
N ALA A 63 17.52 -0.36 14.35
CA ALA A 63 17.53 -0.63 15.78
C ALA A 63 18.31 -1.90 16.14
N LEU A 64 18.26 -2.96 15.31
CA LEU A 64 19.04 -4.17 15.50
C LEU A 64 20.55 -3.94 15.47
N LYS A 65 21.04 -2.94 14.73
CA LYS A 65 22.46 -2.55 14.72
C LYS A 65 22.82 -1.67 15.92
N ILE A 66 21.90 -0.82 16.38
CA ILE A 66 22.09 0.05 17.54
C ILE A 66 22.11 -0.75 18.82
N PHE A 67 21.13 -1.62 19.02
CA PHE A 67 21.09 -2.50 20.18
C PHE A 67 22.15 -3.62 20.08
N GLY A 68 22.67 -3.89 18.84
CA GLY A 68 23.76 -4.82 18.57
C GLY A 68 23.48 -6.22 19.10
N GLU A 69 24.50 -6.86 19.67
CA GLU A 69 24.39 -8.15 20.37
C GLU A 69 23.69 -8.01 21.74
N LYS A 70 23.49 -6.78 22.19
CA LYS A 70 22.80 -6.52 23.44
C LYS A 70 21.30 -6.70 23.21
N GLU A 71 20.73 -7.62 23.95
CA GLU A 71 19.29 -7.83 23.95
C GLU A 71 18.54 -6.57 24.37
N ILE A 72 17.44 -6.24 23.68
CA ILE A 72 16.52 -5.24 24.17
C ILE A 72 16.02 -5.62 25.57
N GLN A 73 16.15 -4.72 26.52
CA GLN A 73 15.73 -4.89 27.89
C GLN A 73 14.49 -4.04 28.16
N GLU A 74 13.76 -4.38 29.20
CA GLU A 74 12.57 -3.64 29.67
C GLU A 74 12.81 -2.13 29.78
N ARG A 75 13.99 -1.72 30.27
CA ARG A 75 14.37 -0.30 30.36
C ARG A 75 14.42 0.41 29.01
N HIS A 76 14.95 -0.24 27.98
CA HIS A 76 14.96 0.31 26.61
C HIS A 76 13.53 0.41 26.07
N TYR A 77 12.71 -0.62 26.29
CA TYR A 77 11.33 -0.65 25.89
C TYR A 77 10.55 0.53 26.48
N HIS A 78 10.55 0.69 27.80
CA HIS A 78 9.83 1.79 28.46
C HIS A 78 10.31 3.18 28.03
N LEU A 79 11.62 3.38 27.87
CA LEU A 79 12.16 4.64 27.36
C LEU A 79 11.69 4.93 25.95
N LEU A 80 11.75 3.95 25.06
CA LEU A 80 11.32 4.10 23.65
C LEU A 80 9.82 4.33 23.54
N MET A 81 9.00 3.61 24.31
CA MET A 81 7.53 3.81 24.32
C MET A 81 7.16 5.21 24.83
N LYS A 82 7.83 5.70 25.87
CA LYS A 82 7.63 7.07 26.38
C LYS A 82 8.03 8.14 25.34
N GLU A 83 9.06 7.89 24.55
CA GLU A 83 9.45 8.81 23.49
C GLU A 83 8.48 8.71 22.29
N ALA A 84 7.96 7.52 21.97
CA ALA A 84 6.95 7.33 20.94
C ALA A 84 5.64 8.10 21.21
N GLU A 85 5.26 8.27 22.48
CA GLU A 85 4.08 9.08 22.86
C GLU A 85 4.22 10.56 22.52
N LYS A 86 5.46 11.07 22.49
CA LYS A 86 5.77 12.50 22.26
C LYS A 86 6.21 12.78 20.82
N ALA A 87 6.54 11.72 20.08
CA ALA A 87 7.09 11.80 18.74
C ALA A 87 6.03 12.22 17.72
N ASP A 88 6.46 12.85 16.62
CA ASP A 88 5.63 13.00 15.44
C ASP A 88 5.29 11.64 14.83
N PHE A 89 4.37 11.63 13.87
CA PHE A 89 3.89 10.42 13.23
C PHE A 89 5.04 9.58 12.64
N SER A 90 5.94 10.22 11.89
CA SER A 90 7.06 9.55 11.20
C SER A 90 8.03 8.89 12.19
N GLN A 91 8.37 9.58 13.28
CA GLN A 91 9.23 9.06 14.33
C GLN A 91 8.54 7.95 15.14
N LYS A 92 7.25 8.13 15.45
CA LYS A 92 6.45 7.17 16.21
C LYS A 92 6.41 5.80 15.56
N ILE A 93 6.07 5.74 14.27
CA ILE A 93 6.00 4.45 13.55
C ILE A 93 7.37 3.76 13.49
N ARG A 94 8.47 4.52 13.34
CA ARG A 94 9.83 3.98 13.34
C ARG A 94 10.24 3.43 14.69
N ILE A 95 9.90 4.12 15.78
CA ILE A 95 10.15 3.63 17.14
C ILE A 95 9.39 2.32 17.39
N LEU A 96 8.08 2.29 17.10
CA LEU A 96 7.25 1.10 17.28
C LEU A 96 7.78 -0.08 16.47
N TYR A 97 8.11 0.15 15.21
CA TYR A 97 8.65 -0.88 14.34
C TYR A 97 10.03 -1.40 14.83
N ALA A 98 10.93 -0.50 15.22
CA ALA A 98 12.24 -0.85 15.74
C ALA A 98 12.15 -1.71 17.00
N VAL A 99 11.26 -1.34 17.93
CA VAL A 99 11.01 -2.12 19.15
C VAL A 99 10.45 -3.49 18.81
N SER A 100 9.43 -3.56 17.95
CA SER A 100 8.85 -4.82 17.47
C SER A 100 9.91 -5.75 16.88
N ARG A 101 10.76 -5.24 15.97
CA ARG A 101 11.84 -6.03 15.35
C ARG A 101 12.86 -6.53 16.36
N SER A 102 13.25 -5.70 17.35
CA SER A 102 14.15 -6.09 18.42
C SER A 102 13.53 -7.15 19.33
N MET A 103 12.23 -7.04 19.65
CA MET A 103 11.50 -8.05 20.41
C MET A 103 11.41 -9.38 19.65
N LYS A 104 11.15 -9.34 18.35
CA LYS A 104 11.12 -10.54 17.47
C LYS A 104 12.46 -11.25 17.47
N PHE A 105 13.55 -10.50 17.31
CA PHE A 105 14.91 -11.04 17.29
C PHE A 105 15.28 -11.69 18.63
N THR A 106 14.97 -11.04 19.75
CA THR A 106 15.29 -11.50 21.10
C THR A 106 14.27 -12.47 21.69
N LYS A 107 13.12 -12.68 21.01
CA LYS A 107 11.98 -13.49 21.49
C LYS A 107 11.44 -13.02 22.85
N LYS A 108 11.50 -11.70 23.11
CA LYS A 108 11.02 -11.10 24.37
C LYS A 108 9.65 -10.48 24.19
N CYS A 109 8.91 -10.47 25.32
CA CYS A 109 7.65 -9.74 25.48
C CYS A 109 7.79 -8.73 26.61
N PHE A 110 7.16 -7.57 26.48
CA PHE A 110 7.13 -6.51 27.48
C PHE A 110 5.70 -6.03 27.68
N ASP A 111 5.31 -5.76 28.92
CA ASP A 111 3.96 -5.33 29.29
C ASP A 111 2.84 -6.23 28.73
N GLY A 112 3.11 -7.53 28.63
CA GLY A 112 2.19 -8.50 28.03
C GLY A 112 2.03 -8.40 26.52
N LYS A 113 2.73 -7.48 25.84
CA LYS A 113 2.72 -7.34 24.38
C LYS A 113 3.80 -8.20 23.75
N THR A 114 3.44 -8.88 22.66
CA THR A 114 4.35 -9.60 21.79
C THR A 114 4.80 -8.71 20.64
N TYR A 115 5.81 -9.12 19.89
CA TYR A 115 6.33 -8.34 18.76
C TYR A 115 5.30 -8.11 17.64
N ASP A 116 4.46 -9.09 17.38
CA ASP A 116 3.42 -9.04 16.35
C ASP A 116 2.31 -8.04 16.71
N VAL A 117 1.93 -7.94 17.99
CA VAL A 117 0.98 -6.92 18.47
C VAL A 117 1.55 -5.51 18.23
N LEU A 118 2.83 -5.31 18.55
CA LEU A 118 3.46 -4.01 18.36
C LEU A 118 3.66 -3.65 16.88
N GLU A 119 3.99 -4.64 16.06
CA GLU A 119 4.07 -4.48 14.60
C GLU A 119 2.71 -4.11 14.01
N GLN A 120 1.65 -4.80 14.45
CA GLN A 120 0.28 -4.47 14.02
C GLN A 120 -0.14 -3.07 14.47
N GLU A 121 0.22 -2.67 15.71
CA GLU A 121 -0.02 -1.32 16.21
C GLU A 121 0.67 -0.27 15.33
N CYS A 122 1.92 -0.52 14.92
CA CYS A 122 2.67 0.35 14.01
C CYS A 122 1.92 0.55 12.68
N PHE A 123 1.51 -0.53 12.01
CA PHE A 123 0.77 -0.43 10.74
C PHE A 123 -0.62 0.20 10.92
N SER A 124 -1.31 -0.08 12.02
CA SER A 124 -2.59 0.56 12.33
C SER A 124 -2.46 2.07 12.53
N GLN A 125 -1.34 2.56 13.10
CA GLN A 125 -1.08 4.00 13.20
C GLN A 125 -0.97 4.66 11.82
N ILE A 126 -0.31 3.99 10.85
CA ILE A 126 -0.20 4.50 9.47
C ILE A 126 -1.60 4.63 8.86
N GLN A 127 -2.40 3.59 8.95
CA GLN A 127 -3.74 3.55 8.38
C GLN A 127 -4.67 4.61 9.01
N LYS A 128 -4.65 4.72 10.33
CA LYS A 128 -5.45 5.73 11.07
C LYS A 128 -5.07 7.16 10.73
N GLU A 129 -3.78 7.45 10.60
CA GLU A 129 -3.31 8.78 10.26
C GLU A 129 -3.80 9.19 8.87
N ILE A 130 -3.69 8.29 7.87
CA ILE A 130 -4.16 8.56 6.51
C ILE A 130 -5.68 8.70 6.48
N ALA A 131 -6.41 7.77 7.10
CA ALA A 131 -7.86 7.81 7.14
C ALA A 131 -8.39 9.11 7.78
N SER A 132 -7.74 9.61 8.83
CA SER A 132 -8.14 10.86 9.50
C SER A 132 -8.06 12.09 8.62
N GLN A 133 -7.17 12.09 7.61
CA GLN A 133 -6.93 13.21 6.71
C GLN A 133 -7.72 13.11 5.39
N THR A 134 -8.16 11.90 5.04
CA THR A 134 -8.88 11.61 3.78
C THR A 134 -10.38 11.39 3.98
N GLN A 135 -10.84 11.34 5.24
CA GLN A 135 -12.24 11.14 5.55
C GLN A 135 -13.08 12.29 5.01
N LEU A 136 -14.02 11.99 4.12
CA LEU A 136 -15.07 12.92 3.77
C LEU A 136 -15.89 13.17 5.04
N THR A 137 -16.07 14.44 5.41
CA THR A 137 -16.95 14.81 6.50
C THR A 137 -18.34 14.32 6.14
N GLY A 138 -18.77 13.23 6.79
CA GLY A 138 -20.00 12.54 6.47
C GLY A 138 -21.19 13.50 6.50
N ASN A 139 -21.77 13.71 5.37
CA ASN A 139 -23.01 14.45 5.26
C ASN A 139 -24.14 13.43 5.43
N CYS A 140 -24.58 13.18 6.67
CA CYS A 140 -25.71 12.29 6.97
C CYS A 140 -27.04 12.74 6.35
N GLY A 141 -27.01 13.53 5.29
CA GLY A 141 -28.15 14.14 4.63
C GLY A 141 -28.33 13.78 3.15
N TYR A 142 -27.66 12.70 2.68
CA TYR A 142 -27.81 12.24 1.31
C TYR A 142 -29.24 11.82 0.98
N THR A 143 -29.65 12.09 -0.26
CA THR A 143 -30.88 11.56 -0.86
C THR A 143 -30.53 10.78 -2.12
N ILE A 144 -31.26 9.71 -2.39
CA ILE A 144 -31.07 8.91 -3.61
C ILE A 144 -31.57 9.75 -4.81
N ALA A 145 -30.67 10.09 -5.71
CA ALA A 145 -30.95 10.90 -6.89
C ALA A 145 -31.29 10.08 -8.13
N LYS A 146 -30.80 8.84 -8.23
CA LYS A 146 -31.03 7.93 -9.37
C LYS A 146 -31.61 6.61 -8.89
N GLU A 147 -32.54 6.04 -9.65
CA GLU A 147 -33.11 4.72 -9.34
C GLU A 147 -32.12 3.58 -9.56
N GLN A 148 -31.20 3.75 -10.52
CA GLN A 148 -30.17 2.77 -10.85
C GLN A 148 -28.93 3.45 -11.42
N VAL A 149 -27.76 2.95 -11.04
CA VAL A 149 -26.46 3.34 -11.58
C VAL A 149 -25.65 2.07 -11.89
N LYS A 150 -24.98 2.07 -13.03
CA LYS A 150 -24.06 1.00 -13.42
C LYS A 150 -22.74 1.61 -13.87
N VAL A 151 -21.65 1.13 -13.29
CA VAL A 151 -20.28 1.56 -13.59
C VAL A 151 -19.48 0.36 -14.05
N ASN A 152 -18.87 0.48 -15.23
CA ASN A 152 -17.86 -0.47 -15.72
C ASN A 152 -16.52 0.22 -15.78
N LEU A 153 -15.44 -0.49 -15.46
CA LEU A 153 -14.08 0.05 -15.51
C LEU A 153 -13.10 -0.97 -16.09
N PRO A 154 -12.08 -0.51 -16.81
CA PRO A 154 -10.94 -1.31 -17.22
C PRO A 154 -10.11 -1.71 -16.00
N VAL A 155 -9.12 -2.58 -16.21
CA VAL A 155 -8.03 -2.79 -15.27
C VAL A 155 -6.81 -1.99 -15.70
N ARG A 156 -5.72 -2.07 -14.94
CA ARG A 156 -4.50 -1.34 -15.24
C ARG A 156 -3.28 -2.27 -15.30
N VAL A 157 -2.31 -1.90 -16.13
CA VAL A 157 -0.92 -2.36 -16.03
C VAL A 157 -0.08 -1.25 -15.45
N ASN A 158 0.81 -1.59 -14.51
CA ASN A 158 1.80 -0.66 -13.97
C ASN A 158 3.15 -0.99 -14.61
N TRP A 159 3.79 0.00 -15.19
CA TRP A 159 5.09 -0.16 -15.86
C TRP A 159 6.25 0.33 -15.00
N GLY A 160 6.03 1.41 -14.25
CA GLY A 160 7.11 2.00 -13.48
C GLY A 160 6.64 2.70 -12.21
N GLY A 161 7.53 2.73 -11.23
CA GLY A 161 7.35 3.51 -10.01
C GLY A 161 6.44 2.91 -8.94
N GLY A 162 5.84 1.75 -9.18
CA GLY A 162 5.04 1.06 -8.16
C GLY A 162 5.81 0.87 -6.86
N TRP A 163 5.12 0.83 -5.73
CA TRP A 163 5.59 0.96 -4.36
C TRP A 163 5.91 2.39 -3.91
N SER A 164 6.36 3.30 -4.81
CA SER A 164 6.59 4.70 -4.42
C SER A 164 5.30 5.44 -4.05
N ASP A 165 4.16 4.95 -4.51
CA ASP A 165 2.81 5.44 -4.18
C ASP A 165 2.28 4.95 -2.83
N THR A 166 3.01 4.03 -2.17
CA THR A 166 2.55 3.35 -0.95
C THR A 166 2.95 4.12 0.31
N PRO A 167 2.00 4.36 1.25
CA PRO A 167 2.32 4.94 2.54
C PRO A 167 3.26 4.04 3.39
N PRO A 168 4.14 4.61 4.23
CA PRO A 168 4.36 6.03 4.46
C PRO A 168 5.36 6.68 3.50
N TYR A 169 5.96 5.92 2.56
CA TYR A 169 6.97 6.47 1.64
C TYR A 169 6.42 7.65 0.84
N CYS A 170 5.26 7.50 0.19
CA CYS A 170 4.67 8.60 -0.60
C CYS A 170 4.31 9.82 0.26
N ASN A 171 3.99 9.62 1.54
CA ASN A 171 3.71 10.72 2.46
C ASN A 171 4.96 11.53 2.80
N GLU A 172 6.13 10.90 2.82
CA GLU A 172 7.41 11.53 3.18
C GLU A 172 8.17 12.07 1.97
N HIS A 173 8.08 11.40 0.80
CA HIS A 173 8.89 11.71 -0.38
C HIS A 173 8.07 12.09 -1.62
N GLY A 174 6.75 11.84 -1.60
CA GLY A 174 5.94 11.80 -2.80
C GLY A 174 6.10 10.49 -3.54
N GLY A 175 5.23 10.25 -4.50
CA GLY A 175 5.25 9.06 -5.36
C GLY A 175 5.26 9.41 -6.83
N THR A 176 5.74 8.50 -7.65
CA THR A 176 5.77 8.63 -9.12
C THR A 176 5.43 7.28 -9.74
N VAL A 177 4.38 7.23 -10.55
CA VAL A 177 3.91 5.99 -11.20
C VAL A 177 3.60 6.24 -12.66
N LEU A 178 4.01 5.31 -13.52
CA LEU A 178 3.61 5.23 -14.92
C LEU A 178 2.75 3.99 -15.11
N ASN A 179 1.49 4.16 -15.53
CA ASN A 179 0.57 3.06 -15.78
C ASN A 179 -0.34 3.30 -17.00
N ALA A 180 -1.01 2.26 -17.43
CA ALA A 180 -1.99 2.33 -18.50
C ALA A 180 -3.27 1.55 -18.15
N ALA A 181 -4.41 2.10 -18.56
CA ALA A 181 -5.69 1.40 -18.53
C ALA A 181 -5.78 0.43 -19.69
N ILE A 182 -6.28 -0.77 -19.43
CA ILE A 182 -6.42 -1.82 -20.45
C ILE A 182 -7.76 -2.54 -20.34
N LEU A 183 -8.34 -2.88 -21.48
CA LEU A 183 -9.37 -3.91 -21.58
C LEU A 183 -8.71 -5.29 -21.54
N LEU A 184 -9.39 -6.26 -20.97
CA LEU A 184 -9.01 -7.65 -21.04
C LEU A 184 -9.97 -8.41 -21.96
N ARG A 185 -9.43 -9.03 -23.00
CA ARG A 185 -10.24 -9.77 -23.98
C ARG A 185 -11.40 -8.93 -24.53
N GLY A 186 -11.15 -7.65 -24.81
CA GLY A 186 -12.11 -6.70 -25.34
C GLY A 186 -13.18 -6.20 -24.36
N CYS A 187 -13.04 -6.45 -23.04
CA CYS A 187 -14.03 -6.08 -22.05
C CYS A 187 -13.44 -5.27 -20.90
N GLU A 188 -14.27 -4.42 -20.29
CA GLU A 188 -14.05 -3.83 -18.96
C GLU A 188 -14.45 -4.86 -17.91
N PRO A 189 -13.51 -5.43 -17.15
CA PRO A 189 -13.84 -6.55 -16.28
C PRO A 189 -14.45 -6.15 -14.94
N ILE A 190 -14.34 -4.89 -14.54
CA ILE A 190 -14.89 -4.40 -13.27
C ILE A 190 -16.28 -3.85 -13.50
N GLU A 191 -17.27 -4.39 -12.76
CA GLU A 191 -18.65 -3.94 -12.85
C GLU A 191 -19.22 -3.71 -11.44
N VAL A 192 -19.88 -2.56 -11.26
CA VAL A 192 -20.65 -2.22 -10.07
C VAL A 192 -22.04 -1.76 -10.49
N GLU A 193 -23.08 -2.27 -9.81
CA GLU A 193 -24.44 -1.83 -9.98
C GLU A 193 -25.02 -1.45 -8.61
N ILE A 194 -25.63 -0.25 -8.54
CA ILE A 194 -26.42 0.19 -7.39
C ILE A 194 -27.85 0.41 -7.87
N ARG A 195 -28.83 -0.10 -7.13
CA ARG A 195 -30.27 0.02 -7.42
C ARG A 195 -31.02 0.38 -6.16
N LYS A 196 -31.91 1.36 -6.23
CA LYS A 196 -32.82 1.69 -5.15
C LYS A 196 -33.82 0.58 -4.92
N ILE A 197 -34.11 0.30 -3.66
CA ILE A 197 -35.18 -0.60 -3.24
C ILE A 197 -36.11 0.13 -2.26
N PRO A 198 -37.41 -0.22 -2.20
CA PRO A 198 -38.36 0.46 -1.32
C PRO A 198 -38.18 0.07 0.16
N GLU A 199 -37.63 -1.11 0.42
CA GLU A 199 -37.37 -1.63 1.76
C GLU A 199 -36.24 -0.88 2.44
N LEU A 200 -36.31 -0.72 3.79
CA LEU A 200 -35.33 0.01 4.58
C LEU A 200 -34.21 -0.91 5.07
N HIS A 201 -33.51 -1.54 4.12
CA HIS A 201 -32.30 -2.35 4.37
C HIS A 201 -31.33 -2.21 3.19
N ILE A 202 -30.15 -2.81 3.29
CA ILE A 202 -29.15 -2.81 2.23
C ILE A 202 -28.94 -4.26 1.78
N GLU A 203 -29.08 -4.52 0.48
CA GLU A 203 -28.74 -5.79 -0.13
C GLU A 203 -27.34 -5.72 -0.74
N LEU A 204 -26.51 -6.72 -0.48
CA LEU A 204 -25.13 -6.80 -0.94
C LEU A 204 -24.92 -8.07 -1.78
N ALA A 205 -24.28 -7.95 -2.93
CA ALA A 205 -23.98 -9.07 -3.80
C ALA A 205 -22.54 -8.98 -4.37
N SER A 206 -21.84 -10.09 -4.36
CA SER A 206 -20.58 -10.30 -5.10
C SER A 206 -20.83 -11.41 -6.11
N THR A 207 -21.18 -11.03 -7.34
CA THR A 207 -21.74 -11.98 -8.33
C THR A 207 -20.68 -12.94 -8.88
N ASP A 208 -19.41 -12.52 -8.93
CA ASP A 208 -18.28 -13.38 -9.31
C ASP A 208 -17.94 -14.44 -8.26
N THR A 209 -18.30 -14.21 -6.99
CA THR A 209 -18.13 -15.17 -5.90
C THR A 209 -19.40 -15.94 -5.58
N GLY A 210 -20.55 -15.52 -6.09
CA GLY A 210 -21.85 -16.06 -5.77
C GLY A 210 -22.34 -15.71 -4.36
N ALA A 211 -21.74 -14.72 -3.70
CA ALA A 211 -22.15 -14.28 -2.38
C ALA A 211 -23.33 -13.29 -2.49
N TYR A 212 -24.31 -13.46 -1.58
CA TYR A 212 -25.45 -12.58 -1.40
C TYR A 212 -25.75 -12.41 0.09
N GLY A 213 -26.09 -11.20 0.51
CA GLY A 213 -26.41 -10.89 1.91
C GLY A 213 -27.24 -9.64 2.04
N THR A 214 -27.84 -9.47 3.22
CA THR A 214 -28.64 -8.31 3.59
C THR A 214 -28.11 -7.76 4.90
N ALA A 215 -28.02 -6.44 5.00
CA ALA A 215 -27.69 -5.74 6.24
C ALA A 215 -28.91 -4.93 6.72
N GLU A 216 -29.33 -5.20 7.95
CA GLU A 216 -30.49 -4.57 8.60
C GLU A 216 -30.11 -3.58 9.71
N SER A 217 -28.82 -3.55 10.07
CA SER A 217 -28.27 -2.66 11.11
C SER A 217 -27.01 -1.92 10.67
N ALA A 218 -26.70 -0.82 11.32
CA ALA A 218 -25.48 -0.07 11.05
C ALA A 218 -24.24 -0.85 11.51
N GLU A 219 -24.33 -1.60 12.59
CA GLU A 219 -23.26 -2.43 13.14
C GLU A 219 -22.80 -3.50 12.15
N GLU A 220 -23.74 -4.08 11.38
CA GLU A 220 -23.40 -5.06 10.34
C GLU A 220 -22.55 -4.41 9.22
N ILE A 221 -22.80 -3.16 8.87
CA ILE A 221 -22.00 -2.42 7.89
C ILE A 221 -20.66 -1.96 8.49
N GLN A 222 -20.65 -1.56 9.76
CA GLN A 222 -19.45 -1.11 10.47
C GLN A 222 -18.43 -2.26 10.69
N ASP A 223 -18.89 -3.53 10.68
CA ASP A 223 -18.00 -4.70 10.68
C ASP A 223 -17.42 -4.95 9.26
N CYS A 224 -16.60 -3.99 8.80
CA CYS A 224 -15.95 -4.01 7.50
C CYS A 224 -14.47 -4.39 7.55
N HIS A 225 -13.93 -4.65 8.74
CA HIS A 225 -12.51 -4.98 8.93
C HIS A 225 -12.21 -6.47 8.80
N ASN A 226 -13.23 -7.33 8.73
CA ASN A 226 -13.07 -8.76 8.65
C ASN A 226 -12.61 -9.17 7.22
N PRO A 227 -11.37 -9.65 7.04
CA PRO A 227 -10.85 -10.00 5.71
C PRO A 227 -11.52 -11.25 5.10
N TYR A 228 -12.28 -11.99 5.89
CA TYR A 228 -13.04 -13.17 5.44
C TYR A 228 -14.49 -12.84 5.07
N ASP A 229 -14.95 -11.61 5.34
CA ASP A 229 -16.27 -11.17 4.92
C ASP A 229 -16.28 -10.89 3.41
N PRO A 230 -17.10 -11.59 2.60
CA PRO A 230 -17.19 -11.33 1.17
C PRO A 230 -17.68 -9.93 0.82
N PHE A 231 -18.28 -9.22 1.79
CA PHE A 231 -18.84 -7.88 1.63
C PHE A 231 -17.99 -6.78 2.29
N ALA A 232 -16.79 -7.09 2.80
CA ALA A 232 -15.94 -6.09 3.45
C ALA A 232 -15.74 -4.83 2.59
N LEU A 233 -15.49 -4.97 1.28
CA LEU A 233 -15.33 -3.87 0.34
C LEU A 233 -16.62 -3.06 0.18
N HIS A 234 -17.77 -3.72 0.05
CA HIS A 234 -19.08 -3.05 -0.07
C HIS A 234 -19.38 -2.21 1.18
N LYS A 235 -19.20 -2.80 2.35
CA LYS A 235 -19.38 -2.15 3.66
C LYS A 235 -18.45 -0.95 3.82
N ALA A 236 -17.15 -1.15 3.52
CA ALA A 236 -16.16 -0.08 3.57
C ALA A 236 -16.48 1.07 2.58
N ALA A 237 -17.04 0.77 1.40
CA ALA A 237 -17.46 1.78 0.43
C ALA A 237 -18.64 2.63 0.97
N ILE A 238 -19.62 2.01 1.62
CA ILE A 238 -20.75 2.71 2.25
C ILE A 238 -20.25 3.70 3.32
N ILE A 239 -19.28 3.27 4.14
CA ILE A 239 -18.68 4.09 5.19
C ILE A 239 -17.80 5.20 4.58
N ALA A 240 -16.91 4.85 3.64
CA ALA A 240 -16.01 5.80 3.02
C ALA A 240 -16.74 6.91 2.26
N CYS A 241 -17.89 6.58 1.65
CA CYS A 241 -18.76 7.56 1.01
C CYS A 241 -19.60 8.41 2.00
N GLY A 242 -19.46 8.18 3.32
CA GLY A 242 -20.11 8.98 4.35
C GLY A 242 -21.62 8.69 4.52
N ILE A 243 -22.12 7.56 4.03
CA ILE A 243 -23.52 7.15 4.21
C ILE A 243 -23.77 6.74 5.67
N LEU A 244 -22.81 5.99 6.24
CA LEU A 244 -22.79 5.62 7.65
C LEU A 244 -21.43 5.98 8.27
N PRO A 245 -21.41 6.35 9.57
CA PRO A 245 -20.16 6.57 10.29
C PRO A 245 -19.47 5.23 10.61
N LEU A 246 -18.13 5.24 10.74
CA LEU A 246 -17.36 4.03 11.05
C LEU A 246 -17.53 3.57 12.51
N GLU A 247 -17.46 4.48 13.47
CA GLU A 247 -17.40 4.17 14.90
C GLU A 247 -18.59 4.71 15.71
N GLU A 248 -19.32 5.69 15.20
CA GLU A 248 -20.45 6.29 15.89
C GLU A 248 -21.72 5.43 15.73
N LYS A 249 -22.56 5.42 16.78
CA LYS A 249 -23.86 4.75 16.70
C LYS A 249 -24.75 5.43 15.66
N ALA A 250 -25.28 4.64 14.74
CA ALA A 250 -26.22 5.09 13.73
C ALA A 250 -27.44 4.16 13.67
N ASP A 251 -28.58 4.72 13.33
CA ASP A 251 -29.80 3.98 13.07
C ASP A 251 -29.97 3.84 11.56
N LEU A 252 -29.64 2.65 11.02
CA LEU A 252 -29.67 2.40 9.59
C LEU A 252 -31.02 2.75 8.97
N LYS A 253 -32.14 2.35 9.63
CA LYS A 253 -33.49 2.62 9.11
C LYS A 253 -33.76 4.11 8.95
N LYS A 254 -33.38 4.91 9.96
CA LYS A 254 -33.54 6.38 9.89
C LYS A 254 -32.66 7.01 8.81
N VAL A 255 -31.46 6.49 8.57
CA VAL A 255 -30.59 6.96 7.49
C VAL A 255 -31.25 6.67 6.15
N LEU A 256 -31.73 5.43 5.93
CA LEU A 256 -32.37 5.01 4.69
C LEU A 256 -33.71 5.72 4.45
N GLU A 257 -34.51 5.98 5.50
CA GLU A 257 -35.72 6.81 5.41
C GLU A 257 -35.41 8.20 4.87
N LYS A 258 -34.38 8.86 5.40
CA LYS A 258 -33.92 10.18 4.93
C LYS A 258 -33.39 10.13 3.50
N MET A 259 -32.73 9.05 3.13
CA MET A 259 -32.24 8.83 1.77
C MET A 259 -33.36 8.58 0.76
N GLY A 260 -34.56 8.16 1.22
CA GLY A 260 -35.72 7.88 0.39
C GLY A 260 -35.86 6.41 -0.04
N GLY A 261 -35.23 5.49 0.68
CA GLY A 261 -35.29 4.04 0.49
C GLY A 261 -33.98 3.34 0.80
N GLY A 262 -33.98 2.01 0.77
CA GLY A 262 -32.78 1.21 0.78
C GLY A 262 -32.14 1.06 -0.59
N PHE A 263 -31.10 0.25 -0.69
CA PHE A 263 -30.44 -0.02 -1.97
C PHE A 263 -29.82 -1.40 -2.04
N TYR A 264 -29.73 -1.89 -3.25
CA TYR A 264 -28.98 -3.06 -3.65
C TYR A 264 -27.63 -2.61 -4.22
N LEU A 265 -26.54 -3.16 -3.73
CA LEU A 265 -25.18 -2.92 -4.23
C LEU A 265 -24.57 -4.25 -4.69
N SER A 266 -24.29 -4.36 -5.96
CA SER A 266 -23.66 -5.52 -6.58
C SER A 266 -22.30 -5.19 -7.16
N THR A 267 -21.35 -6.09 -6.97
CA THR A 267 -20.02 -6.03 -7.58
C THR A 267 -19.72 -7.29 -8.39
N CYS A 268 -18.91 -7.13 -9.44
CA CYS A 268 -18.44 -8.24 -10.26
C CYS A 268 -17.04 -7.95 -10.82
N VAL A 269 -16.16 -8.96 -10.74
CA VAL A 269 -14.88 -8.97 -11.45
C VAL A 269 -14.92 -10.07 -12.50
N LYS A 270 -15.22 -9.71 -13.75
CA LYS A 270 -15.49 -10.67 -14.85
C LYS A 270 -14.22 -11.33 -15.35
N GLY A 271 -14.12 -12.63 -15.13
CA GLY A 271 -13.11 -13.48 -15.77
C GLY A 271 -11.64 -13.20 -15.38
N VAL A 272 -11.39 -12.33 -14.40
CA VAL A 272 -10.01 -12.03 -13.93
C VAL A 272 -9.70 -12.87 -12.70
N PRO A 273 -8.60 -13.65 -12.70
CA PRO A 273 -8.22 -14.44 -11.53
C PRO A 273 -7.92 -13.56 -10.31
N LYS A 274 -8.34 -14.00 -9.12
CA LYS A 274 -7.96 -13.34 -7.86
C LYS A 274 -6.43 -13.34 -7.71
N GLY A 275 -5.86 -12.21 -7.29
CA GLY A 275 -4.41 -12.05 -7.18
C GLY A 275 -3.72 -11.86 -8.54
N SER A 276 -4.43 -11.38 -9.55
CA SER A 276 -3.93 -11.09 -10.89
C SER A 276 -2.79 -10.08 -10.94
N GLY A 277 -2.71 -9.17 -9.97
CA GLY A 277 -1.77 -8.03 -9.99
C GLY A 277 -2.21 -6.87 -10.89
N LEU A 278 -3.46 -6.87 -11.37
CA LEU A 278 -4.01 -5.84 -12.28
C LEU A 278 -4.82 -4.76 -11.55
N GLY A 279 -4.70 -4.66 -10.22
CA GLY A 279 -5.36 -3.64 -9.41
C GLY A 279 -6.87 -3.84 -9.21
N THR A 280 -7.39 -5.04 -9.47
CA THR A 280 -8.84 -5.31 -9.49
C THR A 280 -9.57 -4.91 -8.20
N SER A 281 -8.97 -5.07 -7.04
CA SER A 281 -9.60 -4.73 -5.75
C SER A 281 -9.81 -3.24 -5.59
N SER A 282 -8.75 -2.45 -5.76
CA SER A 282 -8.79 -0.98 -5.61
C SER A 282 -9.60 -0.32 -6.73
N ILE A 283 -9.57 -0.89 -7.94
CA ILE A 283 -10.42 -0.40 -9.05
C ILE A 283 -11.88 -0.71 -8.77
N LEU A 284 -12.21 -1.88 -8.20
CA LEU A 284 -13.57 -2.20 -7.77
C LEU A 284 -14.05 -1.26 -6.66
N ALA A 285 -13.18 -0.93 -5.70
CA ALA A 285 -13.45 0.11 -4.71
C ALA A 285 -13.75 1.46 -5.37
N GLY A 286 -12.94 1.84 -6.37
CA GLY A 286 -13.15 3.05 -7.16
C GLY A 286 -14.47 3.06 -7.93
N ALA A 287 -14.85 1.92 -8.51
CA ALA A 287 -16.15 1.76 -9.18
C ALA A 287 -17.31 1.91 -8.20
N CYS A 288 -17.21 1.38 -6.97
CA CYS A 288 -18.21 1.55 -5.92
C CYS A 288 -18.35 3.05 -5.53
N VAL A 289 -17.23 3.73 -5.27
CA VAL A 289 -17.21 5.14 -4.90
C VAL A 289 -17.83 5.99 -6.02
N LYS A 290 -17.45 5.76 -7.27
CA LYS A 290 -18.02 6.47 -8.44
C LYS A 290 -19.52 6.18 -8.58
N ALA A 291 -19.92 4.92 -8.40
CA ALA A 291 -21.34 4.56 -8.47
C ALA A 291 -22.15 5.23 -7.35
N PHE A 292 -21.62 5.30 -6.12
CA PHE A 292 -22.26 6.03 -5.02
C PHE A 292 -22.37 7.53 -5.30
N ALA A 293 -21.30 8.19 -5.78
CA ALA A 293 -21.35 9.59 -6.14
C ALA A 293 -22.50 9.86 -7.13
N GLU A 294 -22.60 9.07 -8.20
CA GLU A 294 -23.68 9.21 -9.18
C GLU A 294 -25.07 8.85 -8.61
N PHE A 295 -25.18 7.82 -7.77
CA PHE A 295 -26.44 7.38 -7.17
C PHE A 295 -27.01 8.41 -6.20
N LEU A 296 -26.13 9.11 -5.49
CA LEU A 296 -26.48 10.17 -4.55
C LEU A 296 -26.61 11.56 -5.23
N GLY A 297 -26.28 11.66 -6.52
CA GLY A 297 -26.32 12.93 -7.24
C GLY A 297 -25.21 13.91 -6.88
N GLU A 298 -24.13 13.40 -6.33
CA GLU A 298 -22.96 14.18 -5.93
C GLU A 298 -22.02 14.42 -7.11
N SER A 299 -21.47 15.64 -7.19
CA SER A 299 -20.53 16.05 -8.25
C SER A 299 -19.09 15.96 -7.74
N TRP A 300 -18.67 14.77 -7.35
CA TRP A 300 -17.28 14.56 -6.92
C TRP A 300 -16.34 14.59 -8.11
N ASP A 301 -15.26 15.35 -7.96
CA ASP A 301 -14.17 15.33 -8.94
C ASP A 301 -13.26 14.08 -8.76
N ASP A 302 -12.37 13.86 -9.71
CA ASP A 302 -11.48 12.71 -9.70
C ASP A 302 -10.62 12.67 -8.42
N SER A 303 -10.17 13.83 -7.92
CA SER A 303 -9.37 13.91 -6.68
C SER A 303 -10.16 13.44 -5.47
N GLN A 304 -11.43 13.85 -5.36
CA GLN A 304 -12.31 13.41 -4.28
C GLN A 304 -12.58 11.91 -4.35
N ILE A 305 -12.74 11.36 -5.56
CA ILE A 305 -12.91 9.92 -5.76
C ILE A 305 -11.63 9.18 -5.33
N TYR A 306 -10.44 9.63 -5.75
CA TYR A 306 -9.17 8.99 -5.38
C TYR A 306 -8.92 9.03 -3.87
N ASP A 307 -9.16 10.17 -3.22
CA ASP A 307 -9.03 10.34 -1.77
C ASP A 307 -10.01 9.41 -1.02
N THR A 308 -11.24 9.28 -1.52
CA THR A 308 -12.27 8.40 -0.92
C THR A 308 -11.87 6.93 -1.05
N VAL A 309 -11.31 6.51 -2.21
CA VAL A 309 -10.82 5.14 -2.39
C VAL A 309 -9.62 4.87 -1.50
N LEU A 310 -8.69 5.83 -1.37
CA LEU A 310 -7.56 5.68 -0.46
C LEU A 310 -8.04 5.52 0.99
N ASN A 311 -9.04 6.29 1.42
CA ASN A 311 -9.66 6.13 2.74
C ASN A 311 -10.32 4.75 2.91
N LEU A 312 -11.06 4.28 1.90
CA LEU A 312 -11.67 2.95 1.89
C LEU A 312 -10.62 1.85 2.09
N GLU A 313 -9.49 1.91 1.39
CA GLU A 313 -8.38 0.98 1.55
C GLU A 313 -7.79 1.00 2.97
N GLN A 314 -7.71 2.17 3.60
CA GLN A 314 -7.25 2.26 5.00
C GLN A 314 -8.29 1.67 5.96
N ILE A 315 -9.59 1.92 5.76
CA ILE A 315 -10.68 1.32 6.53
C ILE A 315 -10.61 -0.21 6.47
N MET A 316 -10.36 -0.77 5.29
CA MET A 316 -10.19 -2.23 5.11
C MET A 316 -8.86 -2.76 5.64
N SER A 317 -7.97 -1.90 6.14
CA SER A 317 -6.62 -2.28 6.59
C SER A 317 -5.74 -2.94 5.52
N THR A 318 -6.01 -2.68 4.24
CA THR A 318 -5.19 -3.19 3.13
C THR A 318 -3.89 -2.44 3.00
N GLY A 319 -3.88 -1.14 3.33
CA GLY A 319 -2.69 -0.28 3.36
C GLY A 319 -2.11 0.00 1.98
N GLY A 320 -2.90 -0.16 0.91
CA GLY A 320 -2.49 0.10 -0.47
C GLY A 320 -2.17 1.57 -0.75
N GLY A 321 -1.48 1.82 -1.86
CA GLY A 321 -1.25 3.15 -2.42
C GLY A 321 -2.38 3.61 -3.34
N TRP A 322 -2.10 4.64 -4.12
CA TRP A 322 -3.10 5.28 -5.01
C TRP A 322 -2.98 4.87 -6.49
N GLN A 323 -2.00 4.07 -6.89
CA GLN A 323 -1.74 3.75 -8.30
C GLN A 323 -2.89 3.00 -8.99
N ASP A 324 -3.55 2.11 -8.26
CA ASP A 324 -4.51 1.17 -8.82
C ASP A 324 -5.83 1.86 -9.18
N GLN A 325 -6.40 2.59 -8.23
CA GLN A 325 -7.64 3.33 -8.47
C GLN A 325 -7.47 4.40 -9.55
N VAL A 326 -6.37 5.16 -9.53
CA VAL A 326 -6.10 6.14 -10.59
C VAL A 326 -5.92 5.42 -11.93
N GLY A 327 -5.24 4.27 -11.92
CA GLY A 327 -5.00 3.48 -13.12
C GLY A 327 -6.26 2.99 -13.83
N GLY A 328 -7.27 2.57 -13.08
CA GLY A 328 -8.53 2.08 -13.63
C GLY A 328 -9.59 3.16 -13.86
N LEU A 329 -9.64 4.18 -12.99
CA LEU A 329 -10.61 5.27 -13.10
C LEU A 329 -10.31 6.26 -14.23
N THR A 330 -9.02 6.45 -14.55
CA THR A 330 -8.57 7.35 -15.60
C THR A 330 -8.11 6.56 -16.82
N PRO A 331 -8.65 6.79 -18.01
CA PRO A 331 -8.25 6.11 -19.24
C PRO A 331 -6.87 6.55 -19.74
N GLY A 332 -6.30 5.81 -20.66
CA GLY A 332 -5.05 6.10 -21.35
C GLY A 332 -3.80 5.69 -20.60
N ILE A 333 -2.65 6.11 -21.12
CA ILE A 333 -1.35 6.02 -20.47
C ILE A 333 -1.19 7.26 -19.59
N LYS A 334 -0.82 7.06 -18.31
CA LYS A 334 -0.76 8.14 -17.33
C LYS A 334 0.54 8.14 -16.56
N PHE A 335 1.09 9.33 -16.40
CA PHE A 335 2.17 9.59 -15.47
C PHE A 335 1.61 10.34 -14.26
N ILE A 336 1.68 9.70 -13.12
CA ILE A 336 1.05 10.17 -11.89
C ILE A 336 2.15 10.52 -10.90
N THR A 337 2.07 11.70 -10.32
CA THR A 337 2.99 12.15 -9.27
C THR A 337 2.21 12.65 -8.07
N SER A 338 2.77 12.47 -6.89
CA SER A 338 2.23 13.09 -5.67
C SER A 338 3.29 13.94 -4.98
N ARG A 339 2.84 14.93 -4.20
CA ARG A 339 3.72 15.70 -3.32
C ARG A 339 3.77 15.05 -1.94
N PRO A 340 4.90 15.21 -1.21
CA PRO A 340 4.95 14.83 0.20
C PRO A 340 3.81 15.47 1.01
N GLY A 341 3.26 14.72 1.95
CA GLY A 341 2.16 15.14 2.82
C GLY A 341 1.27 13.95 3.18
N ILE A 342 0.57 14.01 4.31
CA ILE A 342 -0.35 12.94 4.71
C ILE A 342 -1.50 12.86 3.69
N ARG A 343 -2.12 13.99 3.37
CA ARG A 343 -3.07 14.07 2.26
C ARG A 343 -2.31 14.19 0.96
N GLN A 344 -2.42 13.18 0.11
CA GLN A 344 -1.73 13.12 -1.17
C GLN A 344 -2.41 14.06 -2.19
N GLN A 345 -1.61 14.96 -2.77
CA GLN A 345 -2.05 15.79 -3.89
C GLN A 345 -1.55 15.16 -5.18
N LEU A 346 -2.44 14.44 -5.86
CA LEU A 346 -2.10 13.74 -7.09
C LEU A 346 -2.13 14.70 -8.29
N LYS A 347 -1.09 14.63 -9.11
CA LYS A 347 -1.07 15.21 -10.46
C LYS A 347 -1.10 14.06 -11.44
N VAL A 348 -2.21 13.92 -12.16
CA VAL A 348 -2.39 12.90 -13.21
C VAL A 348 -2.14 13.57 -14.55
N GLU A 349 -1.16 13.10 -15.27
CA GLU A 349 -0.70 13.63 -16.54
C GLU A 349 -0.85 12.54 -17.62
N LYS A 350 -1.67 12.79 -18.63
CA LYS A 350 -1.82 11.86 -19.74
C LYS A 350 -0.56 11.88 -20.60
N VAL A 351 -0.02 10.72 -20.90
CA VAL A 351 1.14 10.57 -21.79
C VAL A 351 0.61 10.43 -23.20
N GLU A 352 0.80 11.47 -24.00
CA GLU A 352 0.37 11.50 -25.40
C GLU A 352 1.45 10.82 -26.27
N ILE A 353 1.03 9.85 -27.06
CA ILE A 353 1.86 9.17 -28.06
C ILE A 353 1.12 9.17 -29.40
N SER A 354 1.84 9.10 -30.51
CA SER A 354 1.21 9.02 -31.83
C SER A 354 0.42 7.71 -32.00
N GLU A 355 -0.56 7.72 -32.90
CA GLU A 355 -1.30 6.49 -33.23
C GLU A 355 -0.40 5.38 -33.74
N LYS A 356 0.69 5.72 -34.46
CA LYS A 356 1.68 4.76 -34.89
C LYS A 356 2.38 4.09 -33.71
N THR A 357 2.81 4.87 -32.74
CA THR A 357 3.46 4.35 -31.52
C THR A 357 2.49 3.57 -30.65
N LYS A 358 1.23 4.03 -30.55
CA LYS A 358 0.17 3.29 -29.86
C LYS A 358 -0.05 1.93 -30.52
N GLN A 359 -0.09 1.86 -31.85
CA GLN A 359 -0.22 0.62 -32.58
C GLN A 359 1.00 -0.28 -32.36
N GLU A 360 2.23 0.24 -32.47
CA GLU A 360 3.46 -0.54 -32.24
C GLU A 360 3.46 -1.10 -30.80
N LEU A 361 3.08 -0.27 -29.79
CA LEU A 361 2.98 -0.71 -28.40
C LEU A 361 1.91 -1.81 -28.25
N GLN A 362 0.74 -1.64 -28.87
CA GLN A 362 -0.34 -2.63 -28.87
C GLN A 362 0.07 -3.98 -29.47
N GLU A 363 0.83 -3.95 -30.57
CA GLU A 363 1.33 -5.16 -31.25
C GLU A 363 2.41 -5.88 -30.45
N ARG A 364 3.30 -5.11 -29.78
CA ARG A 364 4.45 -5.66 -29.06
C ARG A 364 4.18 -5.96 -27.58
N PHE A 365 3.15 -5.36 -26.97
CA PHE A 365 2.81 -5.63 -25.59
C PHE A 365 2.01 -6.91 -25.45
N ALA A 366 2.40 -7.79 -24.52
CA ALA A 366 1.63 -8.97 -24.20
C ALA A 366 1.56 -9.20 -22.68
N LEU A 367 0.41 -9.72 -22.24
CA LEU A 367 0.21 -10.21 -20.87
C LEU A 367 0.26 -11.73 -20.85
N ILE A 368 1.09 -12.28 -19.97
CA ILE A 368 1.21 -13.72 -19.76
C ILE A 368 0.63 -14.04 -18.38
N TYR A 369 -0.43 -14.83 -18.32
CA TYR A 369 -0.92 -15.38 -17.07
C TYR A 369 -0.03 -16.55 -16.65
N THR A 370 0.44 -16.56 -15.39
CA THR A 370 1.37 -17.59 -14.90
C THR A 370 0.71 -18.93 -14.55
N GLY A 371 -0.62 -19.05 -14.69
CA GLY A 371 -1.36 -20.20 -14.19
C GLY A 371 -1.47 -20.27 -12.67
N GLN A 372 -0.75 -19.40 -11.96
CA GLN A 372 -0.69 -19.39 -10.50
C GLN A 372 -1.40 -18.19 -9.92
N ARG A 373 -2.26 -18.44 -8.93
CA ARG A 373 -2.76 -17.37 -8.08
C ARG A 373 -1.61 -16.92 -7.16
N ARG A 374 -1.45 -15.63 -7.01
CA ARG A 374 -0.51 -15.09 -6.02
C ARG A 374 -0.86 -15.64 -4.65
N LEU A 375 0.10 -16.28 -3.99
CA LEU A 375 0.00 -16.60 -2.58
C LEU A 375 -0.07 -15.28 -1.82
N ALA A 376 -1.05 -15.14 -0.92
CA ALA A 376 -1.23 -13.98 -0.07
C ALA A 376 -0.05 -13.88 0.92
N ARG A 377 1.12 -13.47 0.43
CA ARG A 377 2.22 -13.04 1.27
C ARG A 377 1.90 -11.62 1.73
N ASN A 378 2.31 -11.31 2.93
CA ASN A 378 2.22 -9.98 3.49
C ASN A 378 3.34 -9.07 2.93
N LEU A 379 3.48 -9.08 1.57
CA LEU A 379 4.55 -8.37 0.85
C LEU A 379 4.53 -6.88 1.15
N LEU A 380 3.33 -6.31 1.24
CA LEU A 380 3.17 -4.90 1.60
C LEU A 380 3.82 -4.60 2.96
N ARG A 381 3.57 -5.43 3.98
CA ARG A 381 4.19 -5.25 5.30
C ARG A 381 5.69 -5.42 5.27
N GLU A 382 6.22 -6.29 4.41
CA GLU A 382 7.66 -6.50 4.30
C GLU A 382 8.35 -5.30 3.65
N VAL A 383 7.85 -4.81 2.53
CA VAL A 383 8.39 -3.64 1.82
C VAL A 383 8.29 -2.39 2.69
N VAL A 384 7.10 -2.10 3.22
CA VAL A 384 6.87 -0.97 4.12
C VAL A 384 7.70 -1.09 5.39
N GLY A 385 7.78 -2.29 5.97
CA GLY A 385 8.59 -2.56 7.16
C GLY A 385 10.09 -2.33 6.92
N ASN A 386 10.63 -2.75 5.78
CA ASN A 386 12.01 -2.50 5.40
C ASN A 386 12.29 -0.99 5.24
N TYR A 387 11.33 -0.26 4.66
CA TYR A 387 11.40 1.21 4.56
C TYR A 387 11.39 1.87 5.94
N ILE A 388 10.39 1.58 6.79
CA ILE A 388 10.28 2.12 8.15
C ILE A 388 11.51 1.74 8.97
N GLY A 389 12.04 0.54 8.77
CA GLY A 389 13.24 0.01 9.42
C GLY A 389 14.54 0.69 8.99
N GLY A 390 14.51 1.67 8.09
CA GLY A 390 15.69 2.42 7.63
C GLY A 390 16.65 1.58 6.78
N ARG A 391 16.12 0.61 6.05
CA ARG A 391 16.94 -0.24 5.19
C ARG A 391 17.40 0.55 3.97
N LYS A 392 18.71 0.77 3.88
CA LYS A 392 19.32 1.62 2.84
C LYS A 392 18.95 1.16 1.43
N GLU A 393 19.03 -0.15 1.19
CA GLU A 393 18.74 -0.75 -0.12
C GLU A 393 17.27 -0.53 -0.54
N SER A 394 16.34 -0.50 0.43
CA SER A 394 14.91 -0.25 0.15
C SER A 394 14.65 1.21 -0.23
N LEU A 395 15.31 2.16 0.45
CA LEU A 395 15.21 3.58 0.13
C LEU A 395 15.80 3.88 -1.25
N GLU A 396 17.01 3.37 -1.53
CA GLU A 396 17.67 3.54 -2.82
C GLU A 396 16.84 2.94 -3.97
N ALA A 397 16.22 1.75 -3.74
CA ALA A 397 15.38 1.11 -4.73
C ALA A 397 14.10 1.93 -5.03
N LEU A 398 13.43 2.47 -4.01
CA LEU A 398 12.24 3.30 -4.18
C LEU A 398 12.55 4.60 -4.95
N ASP A 399 13.67 5.26 -4.62
CA ASP A 399 14.12 6.45 -5.33
C ASP A 399 14.47 6.14 -6.80
N GLU A 400 15.14 5.01 -7.05
CA GLU A 400 15.53 4.58 -8.40
C GLU A 400 14.29 4.21 -9.23
N MET A 401 13.29 3.55 -8.64
CA MET A 401 12.01 3.23 -9.31
C MET A 401 11.30 4.49 -9.83
N GLN A 402 11.25 5.56 -9.04
CA GLN A 402 10.65 6.83 -9.47
C GLN A 402 11.40 7.44 -10.65
N LYS A 403 12.73 7.41 -10.62
CA LYS A 403 13.57 7.93 -11.74
C LYS A 403 13.35 7.13 -13.02
N VAL A 404 13.31 5.80 -12.90
CA VAL A 404 13.06 4.92 -14.06
C VAL A 404 11.65 5.15 -14.62
N ALA A 405 10.63 5.34 -13.78
CA ALA A 405 9.28 5.67 -14.25
C ALA A 405 9.23 6.99 -15.04
N ALA A 406 9.99 8.00 -14.61
CA ALA A 406 10.11 9.25 -15.35
C ALA A 406 10.85 9.06 -16.70
N LEU A 407 11.91 8.26 -16.73
CA LEU A 407 12.61 7.93 -17.98
C LEU A 407 11.72 7.15 -18.95
N MET A 408 10.91 6.20 -18.46
CA MET A 408 9.92 5.47 -19.26
C MET A 408 8.90 6.42 -19.91
N LYS A 409 8.40 7.42 -19.16
CA LYS A 409 7.53 8.45 -19.71
C LYS A 409 8.21 9.15 -20.90
N PHE A 410 9.46 9.60 -20.71
CA PHE A 410 10.19 10.29 -21.77
C PHE A 410 10.49 9.39 -22.97
N ALA A 411 10.76 8.11 -22.78
CA ALA A 411 10.93 7.15 -23.87
C ALA A 411 9.64 7.03 -24.71
N LEU A 412 8.47 6.93 -24.05
CA LEU A 412 7.18 6.90 -24.73
C LEU A 412 6.88 8.22 -25.48
N GLU A 413 7.13 9.38 -24.87
CA GLU A 413 6.95 10.70 -25.51
C GLU A 413 7.89 10.90 -26.72
N LYS A 414 9.06 10.26 -26.73
CA LYS A 414 9.99 10.22 -27.87
C LYS A 414 9.66 9.12 -28.86
N GLU A 415 8.63 8.34 -28.62
CA GLU A 415 8.20 7.22 -29.46
C GLU A 415 9.26 6.10 -29.56
N ASP A 416 10.11 5.93 -28.53
CA ASP A 416 11.16 4.92 -28.45
C ASP A 416 10.71 3.74 -27.58
N ILE A 417 10.03 2.77 -28.21
CA ILE A 417 9.54 1.56 -27.54
C ILE A 417 10.70 0.64 -27.15
N ASP A 418 11.83 0.68 -27.86
CA ASP A 418 12.99 -0.15 -27.54
C ASP A 418 13.69 0.35 -26.26
N GLU A 419 13.83 1.68 -26.09
CA GLU A 419 14.29 2.27 -24.83
C GLU A 419 13.30 2.00 -23.70
N PHE A 420 12.00 2.14 -23.94
CA PHE A 420 10.96 1.79 -22.96
C PHE A 420 11.08 0.33 -22.49
N ALA A 421 11.30 -0.62 -23.39
CA ALA A 421 11.48 -2.03 -23.06
C ALA A 421 12.74 -2.26 -22.19
N SER A 422 13.84 -1.59 -22.53
CA SER A 422 15.07 -1.63 -21.72
C SER A 422 14.87 -1.10 -20.30
N LEU A 423 14.15 0.01 -20.15
CA LEU A 423 13.81 0.60 -18.86
C LEU A 423 12.88 -0.31 -18.05
N LEU A 424 11.98 -1.06 -18.71
CA LEU A 424 11.13 -2.05 -18.06
C LEU A 424 11.97 -3.17 -17.42
N ASN A 425 13.02 -3.64 -18.12
CA ASN A 425 13.98 -4.59 -17.56
C ASN A 425 14.74 -4.01 -16.36
N GLN A 426 15.18 -2.76 -16.46
CA GLN A 426 15.85 -2.09 -15.33
C GLN A 426 14.92 -1.99 -14.12
N HIS A 427 13.67 -1.62 -14.32
CA HIS A 427 12.67 -1.56 -13.26
C HIS A 427 12.43 -2.94 -12.63
N TRP A 428 12.46 -4.01 -13.43
CA TRP A 428 12.35 -5.39 -12.94
C TRP A 428 13.50 -5.75 -12.00
N GLU A 429 14.75 -5.40 -12.37
CA GLU A 429 15.90 -5.65 -11.51
C GLU A 429 15.84 -4.88 -10.17
N ILE A 430 15.34 -3.64 -10.19
CA ILE A 430 15.13 -2.84 -8.98
C ILE A 430 14.04 -3.48 -8.09
N SER A 431 12.94 -3.95 -8.70
CA SER A 431 11.84 -4.61 -7.97
C SER A 431 12.30 -5.85 -7.22
N LYS A 432 13.19 -6.67 -7.82
CA LYS A 432 13.79 -7.84 -7.16
C LYS A 432 14.70 -7.48 -5.99
N LYS A 433 15.36 -6.31 -6.03
CA LYS A 433 16.16 -5.79 -4.90
C LYS A 433 15.28 -5.32 -3.75
N LEU A 434 14.14 -4.71 -4.08
CA LEU A 434 13.18 -4.24 -3.07
C LEU A 434 12.49 -5.40 -2.37
N ASP A 435 12.06 -6.40 -3.14
CA ASP A 435 11.40 -7.61 -2.67
C ASP A 435 11.83 -8.85 -3.45
N ALA A 436 12.61 -9.71 -2.81
CA ALA A 436 13.03 -10.98 -3.38
C ALA A 436 11.86 -11.95 -3.68
N GLY A 437 10.70 -11.73 -3.05
CA GLY A 437 9.47 -12.50 -3.31
C GLY A 437 8.71 -12.05 -4.56
N SER A 438 9.16 -11.01 -5.25
CA SER A 438 8.57 -10.55 -6.52
C SER A 438 8.66 -11.63 -7.60
N THR A 439 9.71 -12.45 -7.60
CA THR A 439 9.86 -13.58 -8.52
C THR A 439 9.75 -14.93 -7.82
N ASN A 440 9.63 -15.98 -8.60
CA ASN A 440 9.72 -17.38 -8.19
C ASN A 440 10.15 -18.24 -9.38
N THR A 441 10.42 -19.53 -9.13
CA THR A 441 10.90 -20.47 -10.16
C THR A 441 9.99 -20.53 -11.40
N CYS A 442 8.67 -20.45 -11.24
CA CYS A 442 7.74 -20.47 -12.36
C CYS A 442 7.86 -19.21 -13.24
N ILE A 443 7.93 -18.04 -12.61
CA ILE A 443 8.11 -16.76 -13.30
C ILE A 443 9.43 -16.75 -14.06
N ASP A 444 10.52 -17.18 -13.41
CA ASP A 444 11.84 -17.23 -14.02
C ASP A 444 11.89 -18.21 -15.20
N GLN A 445 11.21 -19.36 -15.12
CA GLN A 445 11.08 -20.31 -16.20
C GLN A 445 10.29 -19.72 -17.39
N ILE A 446 9.17 -19.03 -17.14
CA ILE A 446 8.39 -18.38 -18.20
C ILE A 446 9.25 -17.36 -18.94
N PHE A 447 9.94 -16.48 -18.22
CA PHE A 447 10.83 -15.48 -18.84
C PHE A 447 11.99 -16.13 -19.59
N SER A 448 12.57 -17.22 -19.08
CA SER A 448 13.64 -17.95 -19.74
C SER A 448 13.19 -18.58 -21.07
N VAL A 449 11.97 -19.13 -21.11
CA VAL A 449 11.42 -19.76 -22.33
C VAL A 449 11.17 -18.75 -23.44
N CYS A 450 10.86 -17.50 -23.11
CA CYS A 450 10.58 -16.44 -24.10
C CYS A 450 11.71 -15.39 -24.24
N GLU A 451 12.88 -15.59 -23.66
CA GLU A 451 14.00 -14.62 -23.65
C GLU A 451 14.45 -14.19 -25.04
N ASP A 452 14.45 -15.15 -26.01
CA ASP A 452 14.78 -14.88 -27.40
C ASP A 452 13.69 -14.11 -28.18
N MET A 453 12.48 -13.97 -27.60
CA MET A 453 11.30 -13.37 -28.21
C MET A 453 10.95 -11.97 -27.60
N ILE A 454 11.56 -11.56 -26.52
CA ILE A 454 11.20 -10.33 -25.79
C ILE A 454 12.37 -9.35 -25.68
N ASP A 455 12.06 -8.05 -25.71
CA ASP A 455 12.98 -6.95 -25.45
C ASP A 455 12.80 -6.40 -24.03
N GLY A 456 11.59 -6.49 -23.46
CA GLY A 456 11.28 -6.03 -22.13
C GLY A 456 10.43 -7.02 -21.34
N LYS A 457 10.62 -7.07 -20.03
CA LYS A 457 9.86 -7.93 -19.12
C LYS A 457 9.63 -7.26 -17.76
N PHE A 458 8.45 -7.52 -17.20
CA PHE A 458 8.07 -7.05 -15.85
C PHE A 458 6.92 -7.91 -15.30
N ILE A 459 6.58 -7.71 -14.03
CA ILE A 459 5.44 -8.34 -13.40
C ILE A 459 4.31 -7.35 -13.15
N SER A 460 3.07 -7.84 -13.06
CA SER A 460 1.94 -7.02 -12.64
C SER A 460 1.77 -7.05 -11.12
N GLY A 461 1.60 -5.88 -10.52
CA GLY A 461 1.44 -5.73 -9.07
C GLY A 461 2.69 -6.07 -8.28
N ALA A 462 2.55 -6.61 -7.09
CA ALA A 462 3.67 -6.92 -6.19
C ALA A 462 4.41 -8.23 -6.53
N GLY A 463 4.02 -8.96 -7.57
CA GLY A 463 4.70 -10.17 -8.02
C GLY A 463 4.31 -11.46 -7.30
N GLY A 464 5.13 -12.50 -7.49
CA GLY A 464 4.91 -13.82 -6.90
C GLY A 464 3.83 -14.68 -7.58
N GLY A 465 3.26 -14.23 -8.71
CA GLY A 465 2.20 -14.89 -9.50
C GLY A 465 1.33 -13.88 -10.23
N GLY A 466 0.20 -14.30 -10.80
CA GLY A 466 -0.69 -13.44 -11.56
C GLY A 466 -0.21 -13.22 -13.01
N PHE A 467 -0.14 -11.98 -13.46
CA PHE A 467 0.25 -11.63 -14.80
C PHE A 467 1.68 -11.10 -14.89
N LEU A 468 2.37 -11.50 -15.97
CA LEU A 468 3.64 -10.96 -16.41
C LEU A 468 3.38 -10.06 -17.62
N GLN A 469 4.20 -9.03 -17.78
CA GLN A 469 4.16 -8.07 -18.87
C GLN A 469 5.42 -8.22 -19.70
N VAL A 470 5.29 -8.29 -21.00
CA VAL A 470 6.44 -8.36 -21.91
C VAL A 470 6.26 -7.42 -23.08
N ILE A 471 7.37 -6.89 -23.57
CA ILE A 471 7.48 -6.20 -24.85
C ILE A 471 8.16 -7.15 -25.83
N LEU A 472 7.47 -7.54 -26.88
CA LEU A 472 7.97 -8.46 -27.90
C LEU A 472 9.02 -7.79 -28.79
N LYS A 473 9.97 -8.56 -29.30
CA LYS A 473 10.89 -8.13 -30.32
C LYS A 473 10.14 -7.80 -31.60
N LYS A 474 10.69 -6.88 -32.39
CA LYS A 474 10.14 -6.55 -33.72
C LYS A 474 10.06 -7.80 -34.58
N GLY A 475 8.88 -8.05 -35.16
CA GLY A 475 8.61 -9.23 -35.98
C GLY A 475 8.15 -10.48 -35.20
N VAL A 476 8.14 -10.44 -33.88
CA VAL A 476 7.53 -11.48 -33.05
C VAL A 476 6.08 -11.09 -32.76
N THR A 477 5.16 -12.04 -32.94
CA THR A 477 3.72 -11.80 -32.65
C THR A 477 3.28 -12.44 -31.35
N GLN A 478 2.16 -11.96 -30.79
CA GLN A 478 1.55 -12.56 -29.62
C GLN A 478 1.18 -14.04 -29.86
N GLU A 479 0.79 -14.40 -31.06
CA GLU A 479 0.48 -15.79 -31.42
C GLU A 479 1.74 -16.69 -31.40
N MET A 480 2.89 -16.20 -31.89
CA MET A 480 4.16 -16.93 -31.75
C MET A 480 4.56 -17.16 -30.30
N LEU A 481 4.38 -16.13 -29.43
CA LEU A 481 4.62 -16.25 -28.01
C LEU A 481 3.66 -17.26 -27.37
N HIS A 482 2.38 -17.19 -27.70
CA HIS A 482 1.36 -18.10 -27.20
C HIS A 482 1.68 -19.55 -27.57
N GLN A 483 2.04 -19.82 -28.83
CA GLN A 483 2.43 -21.15 -29.27
C GLN A 483 3.67 -21.66 -28.53
N ARG A 484 4.71 -20.84 -28.36
CA ARG A 484 5.94 -21.19 -27.62
C ARG A 484 5.62 -21.59 -26.18
N LEU A 485 4.77 -20.81 -25.47
CA LEU A 485 4.41 -21.09 -24.10
C LEU A 485 3.53 -22.34 -23.98
N ARG A 486 2.61 -22.56 -24.89
CA ARG A 486 1.78 -23.77 -24.92
C ARG A 486 2.62 -25.04 -25.14
N ASP A 487 3.60 -24.99 -26.05
CA ASP A 487 4.46 -26.15 -26.30
C ASP A 487 5.27 -26.58 -25.10
N VAL A 488 5.65 -25.63 -24.24
CA VAL A 488 6.47 -25.90 -23.05
C VAL A 488 5.61 -26.18 -21.81
N PHE A 489 4.59 -25.36 -21.57
CA PHE A 489 3.81 -25.39 -20.32
C PHE A 489 2.52 -26.19 -20.39
N GLN A 490 2.05 -26.54 -21.58
CA GLN A 490 0.87 -27.38 -21.85
C GLN A 490 -0.33 -27.01 -20.95
N ASP A 491 -0.78 -27.92 -20.07
CA ASP A 491 -1.94 -27.75 -19.20
C ASP A 491 -1.65 -27.06 -17.86
N SER A 492 -0.53 -26.40 -17.71
CA SER A 492 -0.14 -25.71 -16.47
C SER A 492 -0.97 -24.46 -16.15
N GLY A 493 -1.78 -24.00 -17.10
CA GLY A 493 -2.57 -22.77 -17.01
C GLY A 493 -1.81 -21.51 -17.42
N VAL A 494 -0.57 -21.61 -17.86
CA VAL A 494 0.18 -20.49 -18.48
C VAL A 494 -0.46 -20.14 -19.82
N ASP A 495 -0.81 -18.87 -20.00
CA ASP A 495 -1.56 -18.43 -21.18
C ASP A 495 -1.24 -16.97 -21.53
N VAL A 496 -1.34 -16.61 -22.82
CA VAL A 496 -1.22 -15.22 -23.30
C VAL A 496 -2.62 -14.62 -23.42
N TRP A 497 -2.84 -13.48 -22.79
CA TRP A 497 -4.13 -12.82 -22.80
C TRP A 497 -4.11 -11.59 -23.70
N ASN A 498 -5.13 -11.48 -24.53
CA ASN A 498 -5.33 -10.30 -25.37
C ASN A 498 -5.72 -9.10 -24.50
N VAL A 499 -5.06 -7.97 -24.74
CA VAL A 499 -5.29 -6.69 -24.09
C VAL A 499 -5.40 -5.58 -25.10
N GLU A 500 -6.14 -4.53 -24.76
CA GLU A 500 -6.28 -3.32 -25.56
C GLU A 500 -6.07 -2.10 -24.68
N PHE A 501 -5.24 -1.16 -25.13
CA PHE A 501 -5.05 0.11 -24.42
C PHE A 501 -6.25 1.04 -24.65
N VAL A 502 -6.83 1.56 -23.55
CA VAL A 502 -8.05 2.40 -23.57
C VAL A 502 -7.67 3.87 -23.63
#